data_245e4707c6abe2ae3205a3b97e29c43f
#
_entry.id   245e4707c6abe2ae3205a3b97e29c43f
#
_cell.length_a   1.000
_cell.length_b   1.000
_cell.length_c   1.000
_cell.angle_alpha   90.00
_cell.angle_beta   90.00
_cell.angle_gamma   90.00
#
_symmetry.space_group_name_H-M   'P 1'
#
loop_
_entity.id
_entity.type
_entity.pdbx_description
1 polymer ?
#
loop_
_entity_poly.entity_id
_entity_poly.type
_entity_poly.pdbx_seq_one_letter_code
_entity_poly.pdbx_strand_id
1 'polypeptide(L)'
;MAAGEGIETMLSLRCVMTTLPMTAALSATHLAALQLPPALRRLYIARDLDPAGEIATARLADRARDAGIEVLVLSSRLGDFNDDLRRFGIDRLRADLRTQLAPEDFSRFAFAE
;
A
#
# COMPACT_ATOMS: atom_id res chain seq x y z
N MET A 1 -5.60 -6.74 -1.62
CA MET A 1 -5.99 -5.62 -0.74
C MET A 1 -4.76 -4.81 -0.39
N ALA A 2 -4.93 -3.51 -0.27
CA ALA A 2 -3.88 -2.61 0.17
C ALA A 2 -4.30 -1.89 1.46
N ALA A 3 -3.35 -1.62 2.33
CA ALA A 3 -3.56 -0.89 3.57
C ALA A 3 -2.43 0.11 3.77
N GLY A 4 -2.72 1.21 4.42
CA GLY A 4 -1.76 2.23 4.78
C GLY A 4 -2.29 3.10 5.91
N GLU A 5 -1.42 3.95 6.44
CA GLU A 5 -1.77 4.79 7.57
C GLU A 5 -2.69 5.94 7.18
N GLY A 6 -2.31 6.73 6.18
CA GLY A 6 -2.97 7.97 5.84
C GLY A 6 -3.93 7.88 4.67
N ILE A 7 -5.00 8.70 4.73
CA ILE A 7 -6.00 8.78 3.67
C ILE A 7 -5.36 9.26 2.37
N GLU A 8 -4.50 10.29 2.42
CA GLU A 8 -3.90 10.88 1.23
C GLU A 8 -2.98 9.89 0.52
N THR A 9 -2.20 9.11 1.29
CA THR A 9 -1.36 8.04 0.74
C THR A 9 -2.22 7.01 0.00
N MET A 10 -3.31 6.57 0.61
CA MET A 10 -4.18 5.57 0.01
C MET A 10 -4.94 6.10 -1.20
N LEU A 11 -5.36 7.37 -1.18
CA LEU A 11 -5.99 7.99 -2.35
C LEU A 11 -5.01 8.13 -3.51
N SER A 12 -3.74 8.42 -3.22
CA SER A 12 -2.71 8.48 -4.27
C SER A 12 -2.48 7.11 -4.90
N LEU A 13 -2.43 6.05 -4.09
CA LEU A 13 -2.33 4.68 -4.60
C LEU A 13 -3.56 4.33 -5.46
N ARG A 14 -4.74 4.77 -5.06
CA ARG A 14 -5.98 4.54 -5.81
C ARG A 14 -5.98 5.23 -7.18
N CYS A 15 -5.24 6.31 -7.35
CA CYS A 15 -5.11 6.93 -8.67
C CYS A 15 -4.47 5.97 -9.70
N VAL A 16 -3.68 5.02 -9.26
CA VAL A 16 -3.07 4.01 -10.12
C VAL A 16 -3.84 2.70 -10.07
N MET A 17 -4.12 2.19 -8.86
CA MET A 17 -4.82 0.92 -8.64
C MET A 17 -6.29 1.21 -8.36
N THR A 18 -7.03 1.58 -9.42
CA THR A 18 -8.35 2.21 -9.30
C THR A 18 -9.42 1.32 -8.68
N THR A 19 -9.29 0.01 -8.76
CA THR A 19 -10.30 -0.94 -8.26
C THR A 19 -9.78 -1.90 -7.19
N LEU A 20 -8.53 -1.76 -6.78
CA LEU A 20 -7.99 -2.58 -5.69
C LEU A 20 -8.66 -2.19 -4.36
N PRO A 21 -9.22 -3.17 -3.61
CA PRO A 21 -9.74 -2.87 -2.29
C PRO A 21 -8.67 -2.29 -1.37
N MET A 22 -8.98 -1.19 -0.68
CA MET A 22 -8.03 -0.45 0.14
C MET A 22 -8.63 -0.04 1.48
N THR A 23 -7.74 0.12 2.47
CA THR A 23 -8.09 0.63 3.80
C THR A 23 -7.05 1.63 4.25
N ALA A 24 -7.51 2.80 4.72
CA ALA A 24 -6.67 3.75 5.44
C ALA A 24 -6.91 3.57 6.93
N ALA A 25 -5.87 3.24 7.68
CA ALA A 25 -5.99 2.93 9.10
C ALA A 25 -6.06 4.17 9.99
N LEU A 26 -5.63 5.32 9.49
CA LEU A 26 -5.67 6.65 10.11
C LEU A 26 -4.60 6.90 11.16
N SER A 27 -3.88 5.89 11.61
CA SER A 27 -2.73 6.04 12.50
C SER A 27 -1.83 4.81 12.41
N ALA A 28 -0.59 4.96 12.87
CA ALA A 28 0.36 3.85 12.94
C ALA A 28 -0.15 2.75 13.88
N THR A 29 -0.69 3.13 15.03
CA THR A 29 -1.24 2.16 16.01
C THR A 29 -2.38 1.34 15.40
N HIS A 30 -3.30 2.00 14.70
CA HIS A 30 -4.41 1.32 14.05
C HIS A 30 -3.93 0.45 12.87
N LEU A 31 -2.91 0.87 12.16
CA LEU A 31 -2.35 0.06 11.07
C LEU A 31 -1.75 -1.23 11.62
N ALA A 32 -0.98 -1.15 12.71
CA ALA A 32 -0.40 -2.33 13.33
C ALA A 32 -1.45 -3.32 13.84
N ALA A 33 -2.61 -2.81 14.25
CA ALA A 33 -3.72 -3.60 14.80
C ALA A 33 -4.81 -3.92 13.78
N LEU A 34 -4.62 -3.61 12.50
CA LEU A 34 -5.62 -3.79 11.47
C LEU A 34 -6.12 -5.24 11.42
N GLN A 35 -7.43 -5.42 11.40
CA GLN A 35 -8.02 -6.75 11.25
C GLN A 35 -8.01 -7.15 9.78
N LEU A 36 -7.48 -8.34 9.51
CA LEU A 36 -7.34 -8.85 8.16
C LEU A 36 -8.51 -9.79 7.81
N PRO A 37 -9.10 -9.65 6.61
CA PRO A 37 -10.14 -10.58 6.17
C PRO A 37 -9.63 -12.03 6.16
N PRO A 38 -10.45 -13.00 6.59
CA PRO A 38 -9.99 -14.39 6.72
C PRO A 38 -9.59 -15.05 5.40
N ALA A 39 -10.13 -14.58 4.29
CA ALA A 39 -9.83 -15.15 2.96
C ALA A 39 -8.76 -14.36 2.20
N LEU A 40 -8.11 -13.41 2.85
CA LEU A 40 -7.10 -12.57 2.19
C LEU A 40 -5.87 -13.40 1.83
N ARG A 41 -5.44 -13.30 0.57
CA ARG A 41 -4.26 -14.02 0.09
C ARG A 41 -3.03 -13.14 -0.03
N ARG A 42 -3.21 -11.87 -0.37
CA ARG A 42 -2.10 -10.93 -0.57
C ARG A 42 -2.46 -9.58 0.01
N LEU A 43 -1.53 -9.01 0.76
CA LEU A 43 -1.66 -7.69 1.37
C LEU A 43 -0.52 -6.80 0.88
N TYR A 44 -0.88 -5.64 0.32
CA TYR A 44 0.06 -4.57 0.06
C TYR A 44 0.00 -3.59 1.23
N ILE A 45 1.16 -3.20 1.73
CA ILE A 45 1.24 -2.18 2.77
C ILE A 45 1.94 -0.96 2.18
N ALA A 46 1.21 0.16 2.07
CA ALA A 46 1.77 1.42 1.62
C ALA A 46 2.50 2.08 2.79
N ARG A 47 3.82 2.01 2.75
CA ARG A 47 4.68 2.44 3.86
C ARG A 47 4.94 3.94 3.80
N ASP A 48 4.73 4.62 4.94
CA ASP A 48 5.22 5.98 5.14
C ASP A 48 6.63 5.90 5.73
N LEU A 49 7.54 6.75 5.24
CA LEU A 49 8.95 6.72 5.65
C LEU A 49 9.16 7.56 6.92
N ASP A 50 8.55 7.13 8.01
CA ASP A 50 8.77 7.68 9.34
C ASP A 50 8.91 6.52 10.33
N PRO A 51 9.53 6.75 11.53
CA PRO A 51 9.77 5.64 12.47
C PRO A 51 8.53 4.91 12.93
N ALA A 52 7.44 5.61 13.20
CA ALA A 52 6.20 5.00 13.65
C ALA A 52 5.56 4.18 12.53
N GLY A 53 5.58 4.68 11.30
CA GLY A 53 5.08 3.99 10.13
C GLY A 53 5.86 2.71 9.82
N GLU A 54 7.18 2.75 9.98
CA GLU A 54 8.02 1.58 9.76
C GLU A 54 7.75 0.48 10.79
N ILE A 55 7.59 0.85 12.06
CA ILE A 55 7.24 -0.11 13.12
C ILE A 55 5.87 -0.73 12.85
N ALA A 56 4.88 0.09 12.52
CA ALA A 56 3.53 -0.37 12.23
C ALA A 56 3.50 -1.31 11.02
N THR A 57 4.22 -0.96 9.96
CA THR A 57 4.35 -1.80 8.76
C THR A 57 4.95 -3.16 9.10
N ALA A 58 6.04 -3.18 9.88
CA ALA A 58 6.68 -4.42 10.26
C ALA A 58 5.75 -5.31 11.08
N ARG A 59 5.02 -4.75 12.04
CA ARG A 59 4.08 -5.50 12.88
C ARG A 59 2.93 -6.08 12.07
N LEU A 60 2.33 -5.29 11.18
CA LEU A 60 1.25 -5.77 10.33
C LEU A 60 1.75 -6.85 9.38
N ALA A 61 2.93 -6.66 8.79
CA ALA A 61 3.53 -7.64 7.90
C ALA A 61 3.76 -8.97 8.61
N ASP A 62 4.30 -8.95 9.83
CA ASP A 62 4.53 -10.17 10.61
C ASP A 62 3.22 -10.89 10.92
N ARG A 63 2.20 -10.16 11.35
CA ARG A 63 0.89 -10.74 11.62
C ARG A 63 0.26 -11.38 10.38
N ALA A 64 0.36 -10.69 9.24
CA ALA A 64 -0.18 -11.19 7.98
C ALA A 64 0.56 -12.45 7.53
N ARG A 65 1.89 -12.46 7.61
CA ARG A 65 2.69 -13.64 7.24
C ARG A 65 2.39 -14.82 8.15
N ASP A 66 2.22 -14.58 9.45
CA ASP A 66 1.84 -15.63 10.40
C ASP A 66 0.47 -16.24 10.08
N ALA A 67 -0.41 -15.46 9.46
CA ALA A 67 -1.72 -15.92 9.00
C ALA A 67 -1.68 -16.55 7.60
N GLY A 68 -0.52 -16.72 7.00
CA GLY A 68 -0.38 -17.31 5.68
C GLY A 68 -0.65 -16.36 4.52
N ILE A 69 -0.65 -15.06 4.77
CA ILE A 69 -0.91 -14.03 3.76
C ILE A 69 0.42 -13.59 3.15
N GLU A 70 0.49 -13.50 1.83
CA GLU A 70 1.64 -12.91 1.15
C GLU A 70 1.64 -11.40 1.38
N VAL A 71 2.79 -10.83 1.75
CA VAL A 71 2.92 -9.39 2.03
C VAL A 71 3.92 -8.76 1.08
N LEU A 72 3.51 -7.65 0.47
CA LEU A 72 4.36 -6.81 -0.35
C LEU A 72 4.31 -5.39 0.20
N VAL A 73 5.46 -4.87 0.61
CA VAL A 73 5.55 -3.50 1.14
C VAL A 73 5.85 -2.55 -0.02
N LEU A 74 4.99 -1.55 -0.19
CA LEU A 74 5.13 -0.55 -1.23
C LEU A 74 5.85 0.66 -0.66
N SER A 75 6.91 1.09 -1.33
CA SER A 75 7.75 2.19 -0.88
C SER A 75 7.71 3.35 -1.88
N SER A 76 7.50 4.55 -1.36
CA SER A 76 7.57 5.80 -2.14
C SER A 76 9.01 6.26 -2.30
N ARG A 77 9.22 7.24 -3.18
CA ARG A 77 10.53 7.88 -3.37
C ARG A 77 10.79 8.98 -2.34
N LEU A 78 9.75 9.75 -2.00
CA LEU A 78 9.91 10.97 -1.19
C LEU A 78 9.54 10.79 0.29
N GLY A 79 8.75 9.80 0.64
CA GLY A 79 8.30 9.62 2.01
C GLY A 79 6.90 9.05 2.08
N ASP A 80 6.01 9.49 1.20
CA ASP A 80 4.72 8.87 0.99
C ASP A 80 4.31 9.03 -0.48
N PHE A 81 3.27 8.27 -0.88
CA PHE A 81 2.83 8.28 -2.27
C PHE A 81 2.13 9.58 -2.68
N ASN A 82 1.57 10.32 -1.73
CA ASN A 82 1.00 11.62 -2.04
C ASN A 82 2.07 12.61 -2.48
N ASP A 83 3.21 12.63 -1.79
CA ASP A 83 4.34 13.46 -2.18
C ASP A 83 4.89 13.05 -3.55
N ASP A 84 4.99 11.76 -3.82
CA ASP A 84 5.43 11.25 -5.12
C ASP A 84 4.49 11.70 -6.24
N LEU A 85 3.18 11.56 -6.03
CA LEU A 85 2.17 11.95 -7.01
C LEU A 85 2.24 13.45 -7.31
N ARG A 86 2.36 14.26 -6.28
CA ARG A 86 2.41 15.72 -6.42
C ARG A 86 3.70 16.19 -7.11
N ARG A 87 4.81 15.53 -6.83
CA ARG A 87 6.13 15.92 -7.36
C ARG A 87 6.38 15.39 -8.76
N PHE A 88 6.06 14.13 -9.01
CA PHE A 88 6.44 13.43 -10.24
C PHE A 88 5.30 13.17 -11.22
N GLY A 89 4.05 13.25 -10.75
CA GLY A 89 2.87 12.99 -11.57
C GLY A 89 2.47 11.52 -11.61
N ILE A 90 1.29 11.28 -12.20
CA ILE A 90 0.65 9.96 -12.21
C ILE A 90 1.42 8.93 -13.05
N ASP A 91 2.01 9.32 -14.15
CA ASP A 91 2.71 8.38 -15.03
C ASP A 91 3.95 7.81 -14.35
N ARG A 92 4.69 8.66 -13.62
CA ARG A 92 5.86 8.21 -12.87
C ARG A 92 5.45 7.33 -11.69
N LEU A 93 4.40 7.71 -10.99
CA LEU A 93 3.89 6.89 -9.89
C LEU A 93 3.45 5.52 -10.38
N ARG A 94 2.74 5.47 -11.51
CA ARG A 94 2.34 4.20 -12.14
C ARG A 94 3.55 3.34 -12.46
N ALA A 95 4.58 3.93 -13.07
CA ALA A 95 5.80 3.21 -13.43
C ALA A 95 6.51 2.65 -12.20
N ASP A 96 6.60 3.44 -11.13
CA ASP A 96 7.24 3.01 -9.88
C ASP A 96 6.45 1.89 -9.20
N LEU A 97 5.13 1.98 -9.17
CA LEU A 97 4.29 0.94 -8.57
C LEU A 97 4.29 -0.35 -9.39
N ARG A 98 4.38 -0.26 -10.71
CA ARG A 98 4.42 -1.43 -11.57
C ARG A 98 5.52 -2.41 -11.20
N THR A 99 6.67 -1.91 -10.74
CA THR A 99 7.79 -2.75 -10.34
C THR A 99 7.63 -3.35 -8.95
N GLN A 100 6.70 -2.85 -8.16
CA GLN A 100 6.50 -3.27 -6.77
C GLN A 100 5.28 -4.15 -6.59
N LEU A 101 4.34 -4.11 -7.51
CA LEU A 101 3.10 -4.88 -7.45
C LEU A 101 3.27 -6.22 -8.17
N ALA A 102 2.52 -7.22 -7.70
CA ALA A 102 2.43 -8.48 -8.44
C ALA A 102 1.87 -8.19 -9.84
N PRO A 103 2.47 -8.73 -10.90
CA PRO A 103 2.03 -8.43 -12.27
C PRO A 103 0.55 -8.69 -12.53
N GLU A 104 0.01 -9.77 -11.98
CA GLU A 104 -1.41 -10.11 -12.14
C GLU A 104 -2.32 -9.07 -11.47
N ASP A 105 -1.89 -8.50 -10.35
CA ASP A 105 -2.67 -7.46 -9.67
C ASP A 105 -2.58 -6.15 -10.42
N PHE A 106 -1.41 -5.79 -10.94
CA PHE A 106 -1.28 -4.59 -11.74
C PHE A 106 -2.18 -4.65 -12.97
N SER A 107 -2.17 -5.79 -13.67
CA SER A 107 -3.02 -5.99 -14.84
C SER A 107 -4.51 -5.94 -14.51
N ARG A 108 -4.90 -6.46 -13.34
CA ARG A 108 -6.29 -6.56 -12.94
C ARG A 108 -6.87 -5.24 -12.40
N PHE A 109 -6.09 -4.49 -11.62
CA PHE A 109 -6.59 -3.36 -10.84
C PHE A 109 -6.12 -1.99 -11.33
N ALA A 110 -5.06 -1.92 -12.13
CA ALA A 110 -4.60 -0.67 -12.71
C ALA A 110 -5.20 -0.48 -14.10
N PHE A 111 -5.83 0.68 -14.32
CA PHE A 111 -6.30 1.02 -15.66
C PHE A 111 -5.24 1.84 -16.37
N ALA A 112 -4.81 1.34 -17.52
CA ALA A 112 -3.93 2.08 -18.41
C ALA A 112 -4.82 2.86 -19.36
N GLU A 113 -4.70 4.17 -19.33
CA GLU A 113 -5.38 5.06 -20.26
C GLU A 113 -4.51 5.36 -21.45
#